data_dec444933a5758ba26e976ed66197cdc
#
_entry.id   dec444933a5758ba26e976ed66197cdc
#
_cell.length_a   1.000
_cell.length_b   1.000
_cell.length_c   1.000
_cell.angle_alpha   90.00
_cell.angle_beta   90.00
_cell.angle_gamma   90.00
#
_symmetry.space_group_name_H-M   'P 1'
#
loop_
_entity.id
_entity.type
_entity.pdbx_description
1 polymer ?
#
loop_
_entity_poly.entity_id
_entity_poly.type
_entity_poly.pdbx_seq_one_letter_code
_entity_poly.pdbx_strand_id
1 'polypeptide(L)'
;MWSDERDVIMKLLDNNREKYPRVCPCCGEESGHIFFYKHNDSQFGSAWAWCSKCQEYSHSRFLIPSWWKNTEMFALEDLHGCPDNLDDSCESIDMWVNSLLENSIN
;
A
#
# COMPACT_ATOMS: atom_id res chain seq x y z
N MET A 1 -3.40 -9.67 15.53
CA MET A 1 -3.96 -8.31 15.76
C MET A 1 -3.08 -7.27 15.06
N TRP A 2 -3.69 -6.32 14.38
CA TRP A 2 -2.97 -5.30 13.65
C TRP A 2 -2.26 -4.34 14.61
N SER A 3 -0.98 -4.07 14.35
CA SER A 3 -0.15 -3.18 15.16
C SER A 3 0.37 -2.03 14.31
N ASP A 4 0.18 -0.80 14.79
CA ASP A 4 0.65 0.40 14.10
C ASP A 4 2.16 0.56 14.31
N GLU A 5 2.94 0.17 13.30
CA GLU A 5 4.39 0.27 13.31
C GLU A 5 4.84 1.14 12.13
N ARG A 6 5.01 2.44 12.38
CA ARG A 6 5.22 3.42 11.31
C ARG A 6 6.60 3.39 10.68
N ASP A 7 7.63 3.37 11.52
CA ASP A 7 8.96 3.71 11.03
C ASP A 7 9.55 2.63 10.11
N VAL A 8 9.34 1.37 10.47
CA VAL A 8 9.93 0.27 9.72
C VAL A 8 9.05 -0.14 8.55
N ILE A 9 7.75 -0.34 8.80
CA ILE A 9 6.85 -0.84 7.76
C ILE A 9 6.67 0.18 6.63
N MET A 10 6.82 1.48 6.90
CA MET A 10 6.75 2.52 5.88
C MET A 10 7.78 2.36 4.77
N LYS A 11 8.83 1.60 5.00
CA LYS A 11 9.84 1.33 3.96
C LYS A 11 9.23 0.62 2.75
N LEU A 12 8.10 -0.05 2.91
CA LEU A 12 7.38 -0.64 1.79
C LEU A 12 6.87 0.41 0.81
N LEU A 13 6.62 1.64 1.28
CA LEU A 13 6.17 2.74 0.43
C LEU A 13 7.31 3.30 -0.45
N ASP A 14 8.55 3.09 -0.04
CA ASP A 14 9.72 3.49 -0.81
C ASP A 14 9.95 2.45 -1.91
N ASN A 15 9.24 2.64 -3.00
CA ASN A 15 9.17 1.68 -4.07
C ASN A 15 10.13 2.04 -5.20
N ASN A 16 11.14 1.22 -5.40
CA ASN A 16 12.08 1.35 -6.51
C ASN A 16 11.62 0.54 -7.73
N ARG A 17 10.30 0.52 -7.97
CA ARG A 17 9.65 -0.21 -9.05
C ARG A 17 9.73 -1.73 -8.88
N GLU A 18 9.88 -2.18 -7.64
CA GLU A 18 9.82 -3.59 -7.33
C GLU A 18 8.38 -4.06 -7.24
N LYS A 19 8.16 -5.31 -7.60
CA LYS A 19 6.82 -5.88 -7.57
C LYS A 19 6.40 -6.29 -6.18
N TYR A 20 5.12 -6.31 -5.95
CA TYR A 20 4.51 -6.74 -4.69
C TYR A 20 3.92 -8.14 -4.85
N PRO A 21 3.85 -8.93 -3.77
CA PRO A 21 4.26 -8.57 -2.41
C PRO A 21 5.78 -8.46 -2.28
N ARG A 22 6.22 -7.59 -1.37
CA ARG A 22 7.64 -7.41 -1.08
C ARG A 22 8.00 -8.03 0.26
N VAL A 23 9.30 -8.17 0.48
CA VAL A 23 9.80 -8.65 1.77
C VAL A 23 9.45 -7.62 2.85
N CYS A 24 8.78 -8.08 3.89
CA CYS A 24 8.43 -7.22 5.03
C CYS A 24 9.68 -6.85 5.80
N PRO A 25 9.92 -5.54 6.04
CA PRO A 25 11.11 -5.12 6.78
C PRO A 25 11.05 -5.47 8.27
N CYS A 26 9.88 -5.88 8.77
CA CYS A 26 9.72 -6.24 10.17
C CYS A 26 9.94 -7.73 10.42
N CYS A 27 9.35 -8.60 9.59
CA CYS A 27 9.40 -10.05 9.82
C CYS A 27 10.16 -10.84 8.77
N GLY A 28 10.53 -10.22 7.64
CA GLY A 28 11.31 -10.87 6.59
C GLY A 28 10.52 -11.76 5.64
N GLU A 29 9.21 -11.86 5.79
CA GLU A 29 8.37 -12.66 4.88
C GLU A 29 7.96 -11.85 3.66
N GLU A 30 7.77 -12.52 2.51
CA GLU A 30 7.29 -11.87 1.27
C GLU A 30 5.79 -11.63 1.34
N SER A 31 5.37 -10.78 2.25
CA SER A 31 3.96 -10.51 2.53
C SER A 31 3.69 -9.04 2.77
N GLY A 32 4.58 -8.17 2.31
CA GLY A 32 4.41 -6.72 2.42
C GLY A 32 3.64 -6.15 1.24
N HIS A 33 2.67 -5.29 1.54
CA HIS A 33 1.78 -4.69 0.55
C HIS A 33 1.68 -3.19 0.77
N ILE A 34 1.24 -2.48 -0.27
CA ILE A 34 0.95 -1.04 -0.18
C ILE A 34 -0.37 -0.72 -0.85
N PHE A 35 -0.96 0.40 -0.45
CA PHE A 35 -2.14 0.96 -1.09
C PHE A 35 -2.14 2.47 -0.91
N PHE A 36 -2.58 3.19 -1.93
CA PHE A 36 -2.70 4.64 -1.88
C PHE A 36 -4.11 5.06 -2.23
N TYR A 37 -4.53 6.20 -1.69
CA TYR A 37 -5.73 6.89 -2.14
C TYR A 37 -5.39 8.35 -2.35
N LYS A 38 -5.41 8.80 -3.60
CA LYS A 38 -5.11 10.18 -3.96
C LYS A 38 -6.39 11.01 -3.88
N HIS A 39 -6.35 12.10 -3.14
CA HIS A 39 -7.47 13.02 -3.07
C HIS A 39 -7.53 13.89 -4.31
N ASN A 40 -8.75 14.30 -4.68
CA ASN A 40 -8.96 15.15 -5.85
C ASN A 40 -8.23 16.48 -5.68
N ASP A 41 -7.64 16.98 -6.78
CA ASP A 41 -6.97 18.27 -6.84
C ASP A 41 -5.79 18.41 -5.89
N SER A 42 -5.21 17.28 -5.46
CA SER A 42 -4.06 17.29 -4.57
C SER A 42 -3.04 16.25 -5.00
N GLN A 43 -1.76 16.55 -4.76
CA GLN A 43 -0.68 15.57 -4.93
C GLN A 43 -0.57 14.64 -3.73
N PHE A 44 -1.25 14.98 -2.64
CA PHE A 44 -1.23 14.21 -1.40
C PHE A 44 -2.47 13.33 -1.30
N GLY A 45 -2.35 12.31 -0.49
CA GLY A 45 -3.44 11.41 -0.19
C GLY A 45 -3.09 10.56 1.01
N SER A 46 -3.79 9.46 1.16
CA SER A 46 -3.54 8.49 2.22
C SER A 46 -2.69 7.35 1.68
N ALA A 47 -1.76 6.87 2.49
CA ALA A 47 -0.92 5.73 2.15
C ALA A 47 -0.99 4.69 3.25
N TRP A 48 -1.10 3.43 2.83
CA TRP A 48 -1.07 2.27 3.72
C TRP A 48 0.08 1.38 3.31
N ALA A 49 0.82 0.88 4.30
CA ALA A 49 1.80 -0.18 4.13
C ALA A 49 1.53 -1.19 5.22
N TRP A 50 1.53 -2.47 4.86
CA TRP A 50 1.21 -3.51 5.85
C TRP A 50 1.83 -4.84 5.45
N CYS A 51 1.91 -5.75 6.43
CA CYS A 51 2.33 -7.12 6.21
C CYS A 51 1.22 -8.06 6.63
N SER A 52 0.86 -8.99 5.74
CA SER A 52 -0.18 -9.97 6.01
C SER A 52 0.23 -10.97 7.09
N LYS A 53 1.54 -11.20 7.26
CA LYS A 53 2.04 -12.19 8.22
C LYS A 53 2.17 -11.64 9.63
N CYS A 54 2.95 -10.59 9.81
CA CYS A 54 3.18 -10.04 11.15
C CYS A 54 2.13 -9.04 11.58
N GLN A 55 1.30 -8.59 10.66
CA GLN A 55 0.20 -7.65 10.90
C GLN A 55 0.67 -6.29 11.43
N GLU A 56 1.88 -5.90 11.07
CA GLU A 56 2.35 -4.55 11.29
C GLU A 56 1.88 -3.65 10.16
N TYR A 57 1.53 -2.40 10.46
CA TYR A 57 1.05 -1.51 9.40
C TYR A 57 1.39 -0.05 9.70
N SER A 58 1.27 0.76 8.63
CA SER A 58 1.34 2.21 8.73
C SER A 58 0.23 2.81 7.89
N HIS A 59 -0.39 3.85 8.41
CA HIS A 59 -1.36 4.67 7.67
C HIS A 59 -1.03 6.13 7.93
N SER A 60 -0.77 6.89 6.87
CA SER A 60 -0.38 8.29 7.01
C SER A 60 -0.70 9.07 5.74
N ARG A 61 -0.64 10.41 5.87
CA ARG A 61 -0.70 11.28 4.72
C ARG A 61 0.64 11.19 3.98
N PHE A 62 0.59 11.10 2.67
CA PHE A 62 1.77 10.85 1.88
C PHE A 62 1.67 11.56 0.53
N LEU A 63 2.83 11.92 -0.03
CA LEU A 63 2.90 12.42 -1.40
C LEU A 63 2.72 11.23 -2.34
N ILE A 64 1.60 11.22 -3.06
CA ILE A 64 1.24 10.07 -3.89
C ILE A 64 2.17 10.00 -5.10
N PRO A 65 2.76 8.84 -5.39
CA PRO A 65 3.63 8.70 -6.56
C PRO A 65 2.89 9.00 -7.86
N SER A 66 3.62 9.54 -8.83
CA SER A 66 3.04 9.90 -10.12
C SER A 66 2.50 8.69 -10.90
N TRP A 67 3.02 7.51 -10.61
CA TRP A 67 2.57 6.29 -11.29
C TRP A 67 1.27 5.73 -10.73
N TRP A 68 0.80 6.22 -9.58
CA TRP A 68 -0.40 5.70 -8.95
C TRP A 68 -1.67 6.22 -9.63
N LYS A 69 -2.65 5.33 -9.73
CA LYS A 69 -4.03 5.67 -10.10
C LYS A 69 -4.96 5.00 -9.10
N ASN A 70 -5.96 5.73 -8.65
CA ASN A 70 -6.94 5.17 -7.74
C ASN A 70 -7.71 4.03 -8.41
N THR A 71 -7.97 2.99 -7.63
CA THR A 71 -8.76 1.86 -8.08
C THR A 71 -10.20 2.01 -7.64
N GLU A 72 -11.11 1.37 -8.35
CA GLU A 72 -12.53 1.32 -8.00
C GLU A 72 -12.87 0.13 -7.10
N MET A 73 -11.88 -0.65 -6.67
CA MET A 73 -12.09 -1.81 -5.80
C MET A 73 -12.71 -1.43 -4.45
N PHE A 74 -12.46 -0.20 -3.99
CA PHE A 74 -12.93 0.26 -2.68
C PHE A 74 -13.61 1.60 -2.81
N ALA A 75 -14.73 1.77 -2.08
CA ALA A 75 -15.31 3.09 -1.85
C ALA A 75 -14.51 3.79 -0.76
N LEU A 76 -14.53 5.13 -0.76
CA LEU A 76 -13.79 5.90 0.25
C LEU A 76 -14.23 5.53 1.67
N GLU A 77 -15.51 5.28 1.87
CA GLU A 77 -16.05 4.89 3.18
C GLU A 77 -15.57 3.52 3.66
N ASP A 78 -15.03 2.69 2.77
CA ASP A 78 -14.47 1.39 3.13
C ASP A 78 -13.02 1.49 3.59
N LEU A 79 -12.40 2.64 3.41
CA LEU A 79 -11.00 2.86 3.77
C LEU A 79 -10.90 3.47 5.16
N HIS A 80 -10.14 2.83 6.03
CA HIS A 80 -9.89 3.33 7.38
C HIS A 80 -8.44 3.02 7.77
N GLY A 81 -8.01 3.48 8.93
CA GLY A 81 -6.61 3.41 9.31
C GLY A 81 -6.05 2.00 9.33
N CYS A 82 -6.78 1.06 9.90
CA CYS A 82 -6.37 -0.34 9.93
C CYS A 82 -6.58 -0.98 8.55
N PRO A 83 -5.58 -1.69 8.00
CA PRO A 83 -5.66 -2.23 6.64
C PRO A 83 -6.34 -3.59 6.56
N ASP A 84 -7.25 -3.93 7.47
CA ASP A 84 -7.90 -5.22 7.48
C ASP A 84 -8.69 -5.48 6.19
N ASN A 85 -9.47 -4.49 5.72
CA ASN A 85 -10.21 -4.62 4.46
C ASN A 85 -9.26 -4.72 3.26
N LEU A 86 -8.16 -3.99 3.32
CA LEU A 86 -7.17 -4.04 2.25
C LEU A 86 -6.48 -5.40 2.19
N ASP A 87 -6.18 -5.96 3.35
CA ASP A 87 -5.52 -7.26 3.42
C ASP A 87 -6.40 -8.38 2.87
N ASP A 88 -7.72 -8.28 3.08
CA ASP A 88 -8.66 -9.26 2.53
C ASP A 88 -8.61 -9.32 1.00
N SER A 89 -8.16 -8.25 0.36
CA SER A 89 -8.06 -8.17 -1.10
C SER A 89 -6.61 -7.96 -1.56
N CYS A 90 -5.64 -8.36 -0.75
CA CYS A 90 -4.23 -8.03 -1.01
C CYS A 90 -3.74 -8.57 -2.37
N GLU A 91 -4.21 -9.73 -2.82
CA GLU A 91 -3.81 -10.25 -4.11
C GLU A 91 -4.27 -9.35 -5.26
N SER A 92 -5.52 -8.88 -5.19
CA SER A 92 -6.05 -7.97 -6.20
C SER A 92 -5.33 -6.62 -6.15
N ILE A 93 -5.00 -6.14 -4.95
CA ILE A 93 -4.25 -4.90 -4.78
C ILE A 93 -2.85 -5.05 -5.38
N ASP A 94 -2.17 -6.15 -5.10
CA ASP A 94 -0.84 -6.39 -5.64
C ASP A 94 -0.87 -6.42 -7.18
N MET A 95 -1.87 -7.05 -7.77
CA MET A 95 -2.03 -7.06 -9.21
C MET A 95 -2.23 -5.67 -9.77
N TRP A 96 -3.04 -4.85 -9.12
CA TRP A 96 -3.27 -3.46 -9.52
C TRP A 96 -1.97 -2.65 -9.44
N VAL A 97 -1.27 -2.72 -8.31
CA VAL A 97 -0.02 -1.99 -8.10
C VAL A 97 1.02 -2.41 -9.14
N ASN A 98 1.18 -3.71 -9.35
CA ASN A 98 2.17 -4.23 -10.30
C ASN A 98 1.84 -3.80 -11.72
N SER A 99 0.57 -3.78 -12.08
CA SER A 99 0.10 -3.31 -13.38
C SER A 99 0.47 -1.84 -13.59
N LEU A 100 0.25 -0.99 -12.58
CA LEU A 100 0.60 0.42 -12.66
C LEU A 100 2.12 0.61 -12.81
N LEU A 101 2.90 -0.17 -12.08
CA LEU A 101 4.36 -0.09 -12.13
C LEU A 101 4.87 -0.49 -13.52
N GLU A 102 4.32 -1.53 -14.11
CA GLU A 102 4.69 -1.95 -15.46
C GLU A 102 4.38 -0.87 -16.50
N ASN A 103 3.23 -0.25 -16.38
CA ASN A 103 2.80 0.79 -17.31
C ASN A 103 3.58 2.09 -17.16
N SER A 104 4.22 2.32 -16.03
CA SER A 104 4.96 3.55 -15.76
C SER A 104 6.39 3.53 -16.29
N ILE A 105 6.85 2.40 -16.80
CA ILE A 105 8.24 2.22 -17.24
C ILE A 105 8.52 2.90 -18.59
N ASN A 106 7.51 3.24 -19.33
CA ASN A 106 7.66 3.85 -20.65
C ASN A 106 8.11 5.31 -20.59
#